data_15b6a63ac2e50a3a7408d47bb30d7c53
#
_entry.id   15b6a63ac2e50a3a7408d47bb30d7c53
#
_cell.length_a   1.000
_cell.length_b   1.000
_cell.length_c   1.000
_cell.angle_alpha   90.00
_cell.angle_beta   90.00
_cell.angle_gamma   90.00
#
_symmetry.space_group_name_H-M   'P 1'
#
loop_
_entity.id
_entity.type
_entity.pdbx_description
1 polymer ?
#
loop_
_entity_poly.entity_id
_entity_poly.type
_entity_poly.pdbx_seq_one_letter_code
_entity_poly.pdbx_strand_id
1 'polypeptide(L)'
;MLKAKIIAPDFLKGEIEKSLINDFSLYNREGLTIFPSFCDVHVHLREPGFSYKETIKSGTMAGARGGFTSVLSMPNLNPVPDTVENLNVQLGIIKETAKINVYPYASITVGQKGEKLTDIKSLSKLAVAFSDDGRGVQDDKMMEDAMLLAKENGKMIVAHCEVNALLNGGYIHDGEYAKKNGHRGICSESEYAQVARDLELVKKTGVSYHVCHVSTKESVALIRQAKKDGVDVTCETGPHYLILSDKDLQENGRFKMNPPLRSEEDKNALIEGIVDGTIEMIATDHAPHSAEEKSKGLEKSAFGVVGLETSLSACYTHLVKTGIITLEKLIELMAINPRIRFNLPFENAFTAFDLNESYKVNPKDFISMGKATPFEGMEFYGTCYLTALNGKAVYEK
;
A
#
# COMPACT_ATOMS: atom_id res chain seq x y z
N MET A 1 -32.14 8.07 15.77
CA MET A 1 -32.35 7.53 14.41
C MET A 1 -31.12 7.87 13.58
N LEU A 2 -30.59 6.92 12.85
CA LEU A 2 -29.42 7.14 11.96
C LEU A 2 -29.82 8.05 10.80
N LYS A 3 -28.99 9.09 10.54
CA LYS A 3 -29.13 10.01 9.42
C LYS A 3 -28.00 9.85 8.41
N ALA A 4 -26.79 9.51 8.88
CA ALA A 4 -25.67 9.17 8.04
C ALA A 4 -25.88 7.81 7.38
N LYS A 5 -25.40 7.66 6.14
CA LYS A 5 -25.42 6.37 5.42
C LYS A 5 -24.24 5.53 5.91
N ILE A 6 -24.50 4.28 6.36
CA ILE A 6 -23.46 3.33 6.75
C ILE A 6 -23.31 2.26 5.67
N ILE A 7 -22.08 2.09 5.17
CA ILE A 7 -21.71 1.02 4.24
C ILE A 7 -20.64 0.17 4.95
N ALA A 8 -21.07 -0.96 5.47
CA ALA A 8 -20.24 -1.90 6.21
C ALA A 8 -20.84 -3.30 6.13
N PRO A 9 -20.02 -4.36 6.25
CA PRO A 9 -20.52 -5.71 6.48
C PRO A 9 -21.36 -5.79 7.75
N ASP A 10 -22.34 -6.70 7.77
CA ASP A 10 -23.30 -6.81 8.89
C ASP A 10 -22.61 -7.01 10.25
N PHE A 11 -21.52 -7.75 10.29
CA PHE A 11 -20.78 -8.02 11.54
C PHE A 11 -20.08 -6.79 12.15
N LEU A 12 -19.86 -5.72 11.37
CA LEU A 12 -19.28 -4.46 11.85
C LEU A 12 -20.31 -3.37 12.05
N LYS A 13 -21.45 -3.47 11.37
CA LYS A 13 -22.43 -2.40 11.28
C LYS A 13 -22.98 -1.99 12.65
N GLY A 14 -23.33 -2.95 13.48
CA GLY A 14 -23.90 -2.68 14.81
C GLY A 14 -22.97 -1.92 15.76
N GLU A 15 -21.67 -2.23 15.74
CA GLU A 15 -20.69 -1.53 16.55
C GLU A 15 -20.45 -0.10 16.05
N ILE A 16 -20.34 0.07 14.73
CA ILE A 16 -20.23 1.39 14.11
C ILE A 16 -21.45 2.26 14.44
N GLU A 17 -22.66 1.72 14.32
CA GLU A 17 -23.91 2.42 14.67
C GLU A 17 -23.92 2.87 16.12
N LYS A 18 -23.54 1.99 17.04
CA LYS A 18 -23.50 2.28 18.48
C LYS A 18 -22.49 3.40 18.78
N SER A 19 -21.28 3.33 18.23
CA SER A 19 -20.24 4.33 18.45
C SER A 19 -20.63 5.67 17.81
N LEU A 20 -21.20 5.67 16.60
CA LEU A 20 -21.67 6.87 15.95
C LEU A 20 -22.77 7.61 16.75
N ILE A 21 -23.71 6.88 17.34
CA ILE A 21 -24.80 7.49 18.12
C ILE A 21 -24.31 8.00 19.47
N ASN A 22 -23.48 7.24 20.19
CA ASN A 22 -23.09 7.53 21.56
C ASN A 22 -21.91 8.51 21.64
N ASP A 23 -20.89 8.31 20.81
CA ASP A 23 -19.62 9.00 20.95
C ASP A 23 -19.43 10.11 19.91
N PHE A 24 -20.06 9.96 18.73
CA PHE A 24 -19.83 10.81 17.57
C PHE A 24 -21.12 11.33 16.92
N SER A 25 -22.09 11.74 17.75
CA SER A 25 -23.44 12.14 17.29
C SER A 25 -23.45 13.29 16.27
N LEU A 26 -22.44 14.18 16.28
CA LEU A 26 -22.27 15.26 15.30
C LEU A 26 -22.07 14.77 13.87
N TYR A 27 -21.56 13.53 13.73
CA TYR A 27 -21.32 12.89 12.43
C TYR A 27 -22.48 12.00 11.98
N ASN A 28 -23.51 11.82 12.82
CA ASN A 28 -24.77 11.19 12.44
C ASN A 28 -25.69 12.19 11.75
N ARG A 29 -25.28 12.69 10.58
CA ARG A 29 -25.99 13.70 9.79
C ARG A 29 -26.14 13.29 8.33
N GLU A 30 -27.09 13.85 7.64
CA GLU A 30 -27.26 13.71 6.19
C GLU A 30 -26.02 14.22 5.44
N GLY A 31 -25.73 13.60 4.28
CA GLY A 31 -24.57 13.92 3.44
C GLY A 31 -23.31 13.13 3.78
N LEU A 32 -23.18 12.59 5.00
CA LEU A 32 -22.03 11.74 5.35
C LEU A 32 -22.29 10.27 5.07
N THR A 33 -21.25 9.62 4.56
CA THR A 33 -21.17 8.17 4.42
C THR A 33 -20.10 7.64 5.37
N ILE A 34 -20.48 6.62 6.16
CA ILE A 34 -19.65 6.01 7.18
C ILE A 34 -19.18 4.65 6.68
N PHE A 35 -17.90 4.36 6.84
CA PHE A 35 -17.26 3.11 6.46
C PHE A 35 -16.51 2.49 7.64
N PRO A 36 -16.25 1.16 7.64
CA PRO A 36 -15.16 0.61 8.42
C PRO A 36 -13.86 1.34 8.05
N SER A 37 -13.04 1.67 9.02
CA SER A 37 -11.77 2.34 8.73
C SER A 37 -10.85 1.49 7.86
N PHE A 38 -10.01 2.14 7.06
CA PHE A 38 -9.15 1.47 6.10
C PHE A 38 -7.91 0.87 6.75
N CYS A 39 -7.31 -0.09 6.05
CA CYS A 39 -6.05 -0.74 6.39
C CYS A 39 -5.15 -0.72 5.15
N ASP A 40 -3.99 -0.08 5.23
CA ASP A 40 -3.01 -0.06 4.16
C ASP A 40 -1.90 -1.06 4.46
N VAL A 41 -1.72 -2.02 3.57
CA VAL A 41 -0.75 -3.09 3.77
C VAL A 41 0.65 -2.76 3.25
N HIS A 42 0.84 -1.55 2.70
CA HIS A 42 2.12 -1.15 2.11
C HIS A 42 2.40 0.36 2.30
N VAL A 43 3.15 0.69 3.34
CA VAL A 43 3.57 2.08 3.60
C VAL A 43 5.02 2.16 4.08
N HIS A 44 5.66 3.30 3.82
CA HIS A 44 7.01 3.61 4.27
C HIS A 44 7.00 4.76 5.28
N LEU A 45 7.09 4.46 6.57
CA LEU A 45 7.08 5.47 7.63
C LEU A 45 8.46 6.06 7.92
N ARG A 46 9.50 5.57 7.24
CA ARG A 46 10.86 6.13 7.20
C ARG A 46 11.59 6.21 8.55
N GLU A 47 10.98 5.84 9.63
CA GLU A 47 11.56 5.91 10.97
C GLU A 47 11.64 4.49 11.60
N PRO A 48 12.80 4.13 12.16
CA PRO A 48 14.03 4.89 12.38
C PRO A 48 14.88 5.14 11.12
N GLY A 49 15.77 6.14 11.23
CA GLY A 49 16.89 6.38 10.32
C GLY A 49 16.67 7.42 9.22
N PHE A 50 15.42 7.64 8.79
CA PHE A 50 15.10 8.58 7.70
C PHE A 50 13.98 9.56 8.08
N SER A 51 13.92 9.95 9.35
CA SER A 51 12.89 10.85 9.91
C SER A 51 12.81 12.22 9.24
N TYR A 52 13.83 12.61 8.48
CA TYR A 52 13.79 13.82 7.67
C TYR A 52 12.88 13.71 6.43
N LYS A 53 12.49 12.49 6.04
CA LYS A 53 11.51 12.23 4.94
C LYS A 53 10.10 12.09 5.47
N GLU A 54 9.95 11.37 6.59
CA GLU A 54 8.69 11.12 7.28
C GLU A 54 8.99 10.61 8.69
N THR A 55 8.07 10.82 9.63
CA THR A 55 8.10 10.21 10.95
C THR A 55 6.90 9.27 11.11
N ILE A 56 7.00 8.31 12.03
CA ILE A 56 5.85 7.46 12.38
C ILE A 56 4.66 8.33 12.81
N LYS A 57 4.92 9.41 13.55
CA LYS A 57 3.86 10.35 13.96
C LYS A 57 3.18 11.02 12.77
N SER A 58 3.93 11.65 11.85
CA SER A 58 3.34 12.38 10.73
C SER A 58 2.70 11.45 9.71
N GLY A 59 3.31 10.30 9.39
CA GLY A 59 2.74 9.31 8.49
C GLY A 59 1.45 8.68 9.02
N THR A 60 1.40 8.39 10.33
CA THR A 60 0.16 7.88 10.95
C THR A 60 -0.94 8.95 11.08
N MET A 61 -0.60 10.22 11.22
CA MET A 61 -1.56 11.32 11.13
C MET A 61 -2.08 11.49 9.70
N ALA A 62 -1.22 11.36 8.71
CA ALA A 62 -1.61 11.36 7.29
C ALA A 62 -2.55 10.19 6.98
N GLY A 63 -2.25 8.99 7.50
CA GLY A 63 -3.13 7.84 7.41
C GLY A 63 -4.50 8.10 8.05
N ALA A 64 -4.53 8.65 9.27
CA ALA A 64 -5.78 9.01 9.94
C ALA A 64 -6.63 9.99 9.10
N ARG A 65 -6.02 11.00 8.49
CA ARG A 65 -6.70 11.92 7.57
C ARG A 65 -7.24 11.22 6.32
N GLY A 66 -6.54 10.18 5.85
CA GLY A 66 -6.99 9.36 4.73
C GLY A 66 -8.09 8.35 5.06
N GLY A 67 -8.50 8.23 6.34
CA GLY A 67 -9.51 7.27 6.79
C GLY A 67 -8.93 5.94 7.30
N PHE A 68 -7.62 5.84 7.42
CA PHE A 68 -6.93 4.64 7.89
C PHE A 68 -6.81 4.61 9.41
N THR A 69 -6.97 3.43 10.00
CA THR A 69 -6.63 3.16 11.41
C THR A 69 -5.60 2.08 11.58
N SER A 70 -5.20 1.44 10.49
CA SER A 70 -4.16 0.41 10.48
C SER A 70 -3.28 0.59 9.25
N VAL A 71 -1.97 0.49 9.44
CA VAL A 71 -0.98 0.49 8.36
C VAL A 71 0.10 -0.56 8.63
N LEU A 72 0.60 -1.20 7.56
CA LEU A 72 1.69 -2.15 7.63
C LEU A 72 2.96 -1.48 7.05
N SER A 73 4.00 -1.37 7.88
CA SER A 73 5.19 -0.58 7.52
C SER A 73 6.34 -1.44 7.00
N MET A 74 6.83 -1.10 5.81
CA MET A 74 7.92 -1.79 5.13
C MET A 74 9.27 -1.64 5.85
N PRO A 75 10.18 -2.64 5.70
CA PRO A 75 11.39 -2.75 6.53
C PRO A 75 12.60 -1.96 6.03
N ASN A 76 12.48 -1.18 4.97
CA ASN A 76 13.60 -0.40 4.40
C ASN A 76 13.96 0.83 5.25
N LEU A 77 14.50 0.57 6.43
CA LEU A 77 14.82 1.52 7.50
C LEU A 77 16.31 1.49 7.84
N ASN A 78 16.75 2.33 8.78
CA ASN A 78 18.09 2.31 9.33
C ASN A 78 18.08 2.53 10.85
N PRO A 79 18.33 1.48 11.66
CA PRO A 79 18.67 0.13 11.21
C PRO A 79 17.51 -0.59 10.52
N VAL A 80 17.84 -1.54 9.62
CA VAL A 80 16.88 -2.48 9.06
C VAL A 80 16.33 -3.36 10.18
N PRO A 81 15.03 -3.66 10.27
CA PRO A 81 14.45 -4.57 11.27
C PRO A 81 14.76 -6.05 10.92
N ASP A 82 16.04 -6.40 10.92
CA ASP A 82 16.62 -7.70 10.58
C ASP A 82 17.05 -8.50 11.80
N THR A 83 16.99 -7.90 12.99
CA THR A 83 17.16 -8.54 14.29
C THR A 83 16.03 -8.12 15.24
N VAL A 84 15.85 -8.88 16.33
CA VAL A 84 14.88 -8.55 17.39
C VAL A 84 15.18 -7.18 18.00
N GLU A 85 16.45 -6.84 18.19
CA GLU A 85 16.91 -5.56 18.74
C GLU A 85 16.50 -4.40 17.81
N ASN A 86 16.80 -4.53 16.51
CA ASN A 86 16.49 -3.49 15.52
C ASN A 86 14.98 -3.30 15.36
N LEU A 87 14.21 -4.39 15.32
CA LEU A 87 12.75 -4.32 15.26
C LEU A 87 12.16 -3.67 16.54
N ASN A 88 12.73 -3.95 17.71
CA ASN A 88 12.29 -3.33 18.96
C ASN A 88 12.56 -1.81 19.00
N VAL A 89 13.57 -1.30 18.31
CA VAL A 89 13.76 0.16 18.14
C VAL A 89 12.54 0.77 17.44
N GLN A 90 12.12 0.16 16.32
CA GLN A 90 10.93 0.63 15.59
C GLN A 90 9.65 0.51 16.44
N LEU A 91 9.46 -0.64 17.10
CA LEU A 91 8.29 -0.87 17.97
C LEU A 91 8.23 0.13 19.15
N GLY A 92 9.37 0.52 19.70
CA GLY A 92 9.45 1.57 20.73
C GLY A 92 8.93 2.90 20.21
N ILE A 93 9.36 3.34 19.03
CA ILE A 93 8.90 4.59 18.42
C ILE A 93 7.41 4.52 18.06
N ILE A 94 6.94 3.38 17.50
CA ILE A 94 5.51 3.16 17.23
C ILE A 94 4.69 3.36 18.51
N LYS A 95 5.08 2.71 19.59
CA LYS A 95 4.37 2.79 20.88
C LYS A 95 4.27 4.23 21.41
N GLU A 96 5.30 5.03 21.22
CA GLU A 96 5.36 6.39 21.74
C GLU A 96 4.63 7.41 20.87
N THR A 97 4.69 7.25 19.53
CA THR A 97 4.35 8.34 18.62
C THR A 97 3.20 8.07 17.68
N ALA A 98 2.91 6.81 17.37
CA ALA A 98 1.88 6.45 16.42
C ALA A 98 0.48 6.91 16.84
N LYS A 99 -0.33 7.37 15.88
CA LYS A 99 -1.70 7.84 16.07
C LYS A 99 -2.75 6.82 15.68
N ILE A 100 -2.35 5.87 14.85
CA ILE A 100 -3.13 4.71 14.44
C ILE A 100 -2.26 3.47 14.61
N ASN A 101 -2.81 2.28 14.41
CA ASN A 101 -2.06 1.04 14.54
C ASN A 101 -1.02 0.89 13.43
N VAL A 102 0.17 0.50 13.82
CA VAL A 102 1.28 0.21 12.90
C VAL A 102 1.77 -1.21 13.14
N TYR A 103 1.76 -2.02 12.09
CA TYR A 103 2.22 -3.41 12.10
C TYR A 103 3.48 -3.50 11.24
N PRO A 104 4.68 -3.61 11.83
CA PRO A 104 5.92 -3.63 11.06
C PRO A 104 6.16 -5.00 10.40
N TYR A 105 6.72 -4.96 9.19
CA TYR A 105 7.40 -6.09 8.57
C TYR A 105 8.81 -6.21 9.14
N ALA A 106 9.31 -7.44 9.25
CA ALA A 106 10.74 -7.69 9.38
C ALA A 106 11.35 -7.99 8.00
N SER A 107 12.67 -7.78 7.84
CA SER A 107 13.33 -8.13 6.60
C SER A 107 13.52 -9.66 6.45
N ILE A 108 13.49 -10.13 5.21
CA ILE A 108 13.79 -11.53 4.85
C ILE A 108 15.28 -11.76 5.04
N THR A 109 16.12 -10.85 4.55
CA THR A 109 17.58 -10.99 4.57
C THR A 109 18.24 -9.92 5.43
N VAL A 110 19.39 -10.26 6.00
CA VAL A 110 20.18 -9.34 6.83
C VAL A 110 20.56 -8.10 6.04
N GLY A 111 20.17 -6.93 6.55
CA GLY A 111 20.38 -5.64 5.90
C GLY A 111 19.68 -5.51 4.54
N GLN A 112 18.73 -6.37 4.20
CA GLN A 112 18.07 -6.46 2.90
C GLN A 112 19.07 -6.63 1.73
N LYS A 113 20.14 -7.43 1.95
CA LYS A 113 21.23 -7.60 0.97
C LYS A 113 21.07 -8.81 0.07
N GLY A 114 20.13 -9.73 0.37
CA GLY A 114 19.95 -10.96 -0.39
C GLY A 114 21.06 -12.01 -0.17
N GLU A 115 21.91 -11.84 0.86
CA GLU A 115 23.11 -12.67 1.07
C GLU A 115 22.94 -13.70 2.21
N LYS A 116 22.10 -13.38 3.19
CA LYS A 116 21.88 -14.22 4.38
C LYS A 116 20.50 -13.98 4.95
N LEU A 117 19.80 -15.07 5.30
CA LEU A 117 18.49 -14.99 5.96
C LEU A 117 18.62 -14.42 7.38
N THR A 118 17.59 -13.70 7.80
CA THR A 118 17.42 -13.27 9.19
C THR A 118 16.97 -14.42 10.08
N ASP A 119 16.95 -14.23 11.40
CA ASP A 119 16.31 -15.17 12.31
C ASP A 119 14.79 -15.03 12.25
N ILE A 120 14.20 -15.59 11.18
CA ILE A 120 12.75 -15.56 10.92
C ILE A 120 11.96 -16.06 12.12
N LYS A 121 12.44 -17.10 12.82
CA LYS A 121 11.76 -17.69 13.98
C LYS A 121 11.63 -16.68 15.13
N SER A 122 12.68 -15.97 15.46
CA SER A 122 12.65 -14.98 16.55
C SER A 122 11.85 -13.73 16.16
N LEU A 123 12.02 -13.26 14.92
CA LEU A 123 11.33 -12.09 14.39
C LEU A 123 9.82 -12.32 14.19
N SER A 124 9.40 -13.56 13.90
CA SER A 124 7.99 -13.91 13.68
C SER A 124 7.07 -13.60 14.88
N LYS A 125 7.64 -13.48 16.07
CA LYS A 125 6.88 -13.14 17.30
C LYS A 125 6.49 -11.66 17.35
N LEU A 126 7.16 -10.81 16.59
CA LEU A 126 7.04 -9.36 16.63
C LEU A 126 6.55 -8.77 15.30
N ALA A 127 6.99 -9.34 14.18
CA ALA A 127 6.64 -8.88 12.85
C ALA A 127 5.28 -9.43 12.37
N VAL A 128 4.56 -8.65 11.56
CA VAL A 128 3.31 -9.09 10.92
C VAL A 128 3.60 -10.12 9.82
N ALA A 129 4.63 -9.89 9.00
CA ALA A 129 5.11 -10.76 7.93
C ALA A 129 6.56 -10.37 7.57
N PHE A 130 7.12 -10.93 6.49
CA PHE A 130 8.50 -10.70 6.07
C PHE A 130 8.56 -10.13 4.66
N SER A 131 9.41 -9.11 4.48
CA SER A 131 9.62 -8.44 3.20
C SER A 131 11.04 -7.91 3.07
N ASP A 132 11.62 -7.97 1.87
CA ASP A 132 12.79 -7.18 1.48
C ASP A 132 12.39 -6.05 0.52
N ASP A 133 11.24 -5.41 0.79
CA ASP A 133 10.67 -4.39 -0.08
C ASP A 133 11.71 -3.34 -0.54
N GLY A 134 11.55 -2.92 -1.81
CA GLY A 134 12.51 -2.08 -2.53
C GLY A 134 13.73 -2.85 -3.07
N ARG A 135 13.83 -4.16 -2.79
CA ARG A 135 14.88 -5.05 -3.31
C ARG A 135 14.34 -6.47 -3.38
N GLY A 136 14.02 -6.97 -4.56
CA GLY A 136 13.61 -8.35 -4.72
C GLY A 136 14.70 -9.33 -4.26
N VAL A 137 14.33 -10.43 -3.59
CA VAL A 137 15.26 -11.54 -3.30
C VAL A 137 15.60 -12.24 -4.61
N GLN A 138 16.85 -12.10 -5.07
CA GLN A 138 17.28 -12.56 -6.40
C GLN A 138 17.62 -14.04 -6.48
N ASP A 139 18.10 -14.64 -5.38
CA ASP A 139 18.50 -16.05 -5.32
C ASP A 139 17.30 -16.95 -5.03
N ASP A 140 17.05 -17.92 -5.91
CA ASP A 140 15.91 -18.83 -5.81
C ASP A 140 15.97 -19.70 -4.55
N LYS A 141 17.16 -20.19 -4.19
CA LYS A 141 17.32 -21.04 -3.02
C LYS A 141 17.10 -20.26 -1.72
N MET A 142 17.58 -19.02 -1.67
CA MET A 142 17.35 -18.14 -0.53
C MET A 142 15.86 -17.82 -0.36
N MET A 143 15.15 -17.54 -1.45
CA MET A 143 13.71 -17.29 -1.40
C MET A 143 12.95 -18.56 -0.97
N GLU A 144 13.31 -19.73 -1.50
CA GLU A 144 12.72 -21.00 -1.08
C GLU A 144 12.93 -21.26 0.42
N ASP A 145 14.14 -21.08 0.92
CA ASP A 145 14.46 -21.28 2.33
C ASP A 145 13.71 -20.28 3.23
N ALA A 146 13.60 -19.03 2.80
CA ALA A 146 12.81 -18.01 3.49
C ALA A 146 11.31 -18.41 3.56
N MET A 147 10.76 -18.90 2.45
CA MET A 147 9.37 -19.35 2.36
C MET A 147 9.10 -20.53 3.31
N LEU A 148 9.99 -21.51 3.36
CA LEU A 148 9.86 -22.65 4.27
C LEU A 148 9.90 -22.22 5.74
N LEU A 149 10.86 -21.35 6.10
CA LEU A 149 10.97 -20.84 7.47
C LEU A 149 9.78 -19.95 7.86
N ALA A 150 9.29 -19.12 6.94
CA ALA A 150 8.09 -18.31 7.18
C ALA A 150 6.87 -19.19 7.43
N LYS A 151 6.65 -20.21 6.59
CA LYS A 151 5.56 -21.18 6.75
C LYS A 151 5.63 -21.92 8.09
N GLU A 152 6.81 -22.44 8.49
CA GLU A 152 7.02 -23.13 9.76
C GLU A 152 6.64 -22.24 10.97
N ASN A 153 6.77 -20.93 10.83
CA ASN A 153 6.46 -19.97 11.87
C ASN A 153 5.09 -19.27 11.70
N GLY A 154 4.23 -19.78 10.79
CA GLY A 154 2.89 -19.25 10.54
C GLY A 154 2.90 -17.84 9.98
N LYS A 155 3.91 -17.47 9.18
CA LYS A 155 4.08 -16.16 8.57
C LYS A 155 4.04 -16.22 7.06
N MET A 156 3.76 -15.09 6.47
CA MET A 156 3.68 -14.86 5.03
C MET A 156 4.94 -14.16 4.52
N ILE A 157 5.31 -14.43 3.27
CA ILE A 157 6.26 -13.61 2.52
C ILE A 157 5.48 -12.55 1.72
N VAL A 158 5.92 -11.30 1.80
CA VAL A 158 5.35 -10.14 1.13
C VAL A 158 6.43 -9.55 0.24
N ALA A 159 6.29 -9.66 -1.07
CA ALA A 159 7.40 -9.47 -1.99
C ALA A 159 7.23 -8.30 -2.94
N HIS A 160 8.21 -7.40 -2.92
CA HIS A 160 8.53 -6.54 -4.05
C HIS A 160 9.18 -7.39 -5.14
N CYS A 161 8.48 -7.61 -6.23
CA CYS A 161 8.94 -8.47 -7.32
C CYS A 161 9.69 -7.66 -8.36
N GLU A 162 11.02 -7.80 -8.39
CA GLU A 162 11.86 -7.08 -9.32
C GLU A 162 13.17 -7.85 -9.59
N VAL A 163 13.41 -8.22 -10.84
CA VAL A 163 14.67 -8.84 -11.30
C VAL A 163 15.67 -7.72 -11.60
N ASN A 164 16.65 -7.53 -10.72
CA ASN A 164 17.63 -6.45 -10.80
C ASN A 164 18.41 -6.42 -12.12
N ALA A 165 18.73 -7.59 -12.68
CA ALA A 165 19.48 -7.71 -13.92
C ALA A 165 18.73 -7.13 -15.14
N LEU A 166 17.41 -6.97 -15.07
CA LEU A 166 16.57 -6.47 -16.15
C LEU A 166 16.29 -4.96 -16.05
N LEU A 167 16.75 -4.29 -15.00
CA LEU A 167 16.48 -2.85 -14.78
C LEU A 167 17.24 -1.94 -15.75
N ASN A 168 18.43 -2.32 -16.19
CA ASN A 168 19.26 -1.56 -17.14
C ASN A 168 19.49 -0.10 -16.74
N GLY A 169 19.46 0.22 -15.42
CA GLY A 169 19.54 1.58 -14.91
C GLY A 169 18.32 2.43 -15.28
N GLY A 170 17.19 1.80 -15.60
CA GLY A 170 15.91 2.45 -15.86
C GLY A 170 15.31 3.12 -14.64
N TYR A 171 14.41 4.06 -14.87
CA TYR A 171 13.78 4.86 -13.81
C TYR A 171 12.33 5.26 -14.10
N ILE A 172 11.81 4.92 -15.27
CA ILE A 172 10.39 4.97 -15.67
C ILE A 172 10.09 3.73 -16.51
N HIS A 173 8.83 3.54 -16.93
CA HIS A 173 8.46 2.43 -17.82
C HIS A 173 9.17 2.49 -19.17
N ASP A 174 9.61 1.33 -19.70
CA ASP A 174 10.13 1.19 -21.07
C ASP A 174 8.98 1.24 -22.11
N GLY A 175 8.28 2.37 -22.10
CA GLY A 175 7.14 2.66 -22.96
C GLY A 175 7.43 3.75 -23.99
N GLU A 176 6.35 4.27 -24.58
CA GLU A 176 6.43 5.31 -25.62
C GLU A 176 7.06 6.60 -25.08
N TYR A 177 6.72 7.00 -23.85
CA TYR A 177 7.26 8.22 -23.25
C TYR A 177 8.79 8.15 -23.10
N ALA A 178 9.31 7.04 -22.59
CA ALA A 178 10.75 6.84 -22.42
C ALA A 178 11.47 6.90 -23.77
N LYS A 179 10.99 6.18 -24.79
CA LYS A 179 11.56 6.15 -26.14
C LYS A 179 11.56 7.51 -26.80
N LYS A 180 10.42 8.22 -26.72
CA LYS A 180 10.25 9.55 -27.33
C LYS A 180 11.16 10.61 -26.70
N ASN A 181 11.38 10.56 -25.40
CA ASN A 181 12.11 11.57 -24.65
C ASN A 181 13.54 11.16 -24.27
N GLY A 182 14.03 9.99 -24.72
CA GLY A 182 15.40 9.54 -24.50
C GLY A 182 15.70 9.09 -23.08
N HIS A 183 14.70 8.60 -22.35
CA HIS A 183 14.85 8.06 -21.01
C HIS A 183 15.18 6.57 -21.02
N ARG A 184 15.83 6.09 -19.93
CA ARG A 184 16.04 4.66 -19.69
C ARG A 184 14.80 4.06 -19.05
N GLY A 185 14.27 3.00 -19.71
CA GLY A 185 13.06 2.32 -19.27
C GLY A 185 13.33 1.11 -18.36
N ILE A 186 12.37 0.80 -17.50
CA ILE A 186 12.25 -0.44 -16.74
C ILE A 186 11.23 -1.31 -17.49
N CYS A 187 11.66 -2.46 -18.01
CA CYS A 187 10.78 -3.37 -18.75
C CYS A 187 9.76 -4.04 -17.81
N SER A 188 8.64 -4.48 -18.35
CA SER A 188 7.61 -5.21 -17.59
C SER A 188 8.13 -6.57 -17.10
N GLU A 189 9.06 -7.19 -17.85
CA GLU A 189 9.68 -8.46 -17.50
C GLU A 189 10.41 -8.40 -16.14
N SER A 190 10.95 -7.26 -15.74
CA SER A 190 11.59 -7.12 -14.45
C SER A 190 10.66 -7.46 -13.29
N GLU A 191 9.35 -7.22 -13.42
CA GLU A 191 8.34 -7.57 -12.42
C GLU A 191 7.83 -9.00 -12.61
N TYR A 192 7.23 -9.29 -13.77
CA TYR A 192 6.52 -10.55 -13.95
C TYR A 192 7.43 -11.80 -13.95
N ALA A 193 8.70 -11.68 -14.29
CA ALA A 193 9.63 -12.81 -14.23
C ALA A 193 9.87 -13.25 -12.77
N GLN A 194 10.00 -12.32 -11.83
CA GLN A 194 10.09 -12.69 -10.41
C GLN A 194 8.74 -13.20 -9.89
N VAL A 195 7.61 -12.60 -10.28
CA VAL A 195 6.28 -13.12 -9.92
C VAL A 195 6.14 -14.57 -10.38
N ALA A 196 6.51 -14.89 -11.62
CA ALA A 196 6.43 -16.26 -12.14
C ALA A 196 7.30 -17.23 -11.33
N ARG A 197 8.56 -16.87 -11.07
CA ARG A 197 9.47 -17.66 -10.25
C ARG A 197 8.92 -17.90 -8.83
N ASP A 198 8.47 -16.84 -8.18
CA ASP A 198 8.01 -16.94 -6.79
C ASP A 198 6.73 -17.78 -6.69
N LEU A 199 5.81 -17.67 -7.64
CA LEU A 199 4.61 -18.52 -7.67
C LEU A 199 4.93 -20.01 -7.79
N GLU A 200 5.95 -20.41 -8.54
CA GLU A 200 6.41 -21.79 -8.58
C GLU A 200 7.02 -22.25 -7.23
N LEU A 201 7.76 -21.36 -6.56
CA LEU A 201 8.27 -21.63 -5.22
C LEU A 201 7.13 -21.71 -4.19
N VAL A 202 6.11 -20.90 -4.31
CA VAL A 202 4.90 -20.97 -3.45
C VAL A 202 4.18 -22.31 -3.63
N LYS A 203 3.99 -22.78 -4.87
CA LYS A 203 3.42 -24.12 -5.14
C LYS A 203 4.23 -25.23 -4.46
N LYS A 204 5.57 -25.13 -4.52
CA LYS A 204 6.49 -26.12 -3.92
C LYS A 204 6.48 -26.08 -2.41
N THR A 205 6.51 -24.92 -1.80
CA THR A 205 6.63 -24.74 -0.34
C THR A 205 5.29 -24.72 0.36
N GLY A 206 4.23 -24.24 -0.30
CA GLY A 206 2.90 -24.05 0.26
C GLY A 206 2.86 -22.95 1.34
N VAL A 207 3.74 -21.94 1.25
CA VAL A 207 3.70 -20.73 2.09
C VAL A 207 2.57 -19.82 1.66
N SER A 208 2.00 -19.03 2.58
CA SER A 208 1.17 -17.88 2.22
C SER A 208 2.03 -16.79 1.61
N TYR A 209 1.62 -16.24 0.47
CA TYR A 209 2.41 -15.28 -0.30
C TYR A 209 1.57 -14.07 -0.71
N HIS A 210 2.18 -12.89 -0.69
CA HIS A 210 1.54 -11.66 -1.13
C HIS A 210 2.45 -10.89 -2.08
N VAL A 211 1.92 -10.53 -3.26
CA VAL A 211 2.65 -9.72 -4.27
C VAL A 211 2.33 -8.26 -4.05
N CYS A 212 3.36 -7.46 -3.74
CA CYS A 212 3.23 -6.02 -3.57
C CYS A 212 2.96 -5.32 -4.90
N HIS A 213 2.25 -4.18 -4.84
CA HIS A 213 2.12 -3.14 -5.87
C HIS A 213 2.20 -3.64 -7.33
N VAL A 214 1.41 -4.68 -7.68
CA VAL A 214 1.34 -5.23 -9.05
C VAL A 214 1.08 -4.11 -10.05
N SER A 215 1.89 -4.04 -11.11
CA SER A 215 1.82 -2.99 -12.11
C SER A 215 1.69 -3.47 -13.55
N THR A 216 1.91 -4.78 -13.83
CA THR A 216 1.95 -5.32 -15.19
C THR A 216 0.80 -6.30 -15.47
N LYS A 217 0.31 -6.31 -16.70
CA LYS A 217 -0.76 -7.23 -17.16
C LYS A 217 -0.34 -8.69 -17.09
N GLU A 218 0.94 -8.97 -17.31
CA GLU A 218 1.51 -10.31 -17.23
C GLU A 218 1.48 -10.82 -15.77
N SER A 219 1.83 -9.98 -14.80
CA SER A 219 1.73 -10.33 -13.37
C SER A 219 0.29 -10.63 -12.97
N VAL A 220 -0.67 -9.82 -13.43
CA VAL A 220 -2.10 -10.09 -13.19
C VAL A 220 -2.51 -11.45 -13.75
N ALA A 221 -2.09 -11.77 -14.99
CA ALA A 221 -2.41 -13.05 -15.62
C ALA A 221 -1.80 -14.25 -14.87
N LEU A 222 -0.55 -14.14 -14.43
CA LEU A 222 0.16 -15.16 -13.64
C LEU A 222 -0.53 -15.40 -12.28
N ILE A 223 -0.85 -14.33 -11.55
CA ILE A 223 -1.52 -14.43 -10.25
C ILE A 223 -2.93 -15.02 -10.41
N ARG A 224 -3.69 -14.58 -11.44
CA ARG A 224 -5.02 -15.13 -11.76
C ARG A 224 -4.95 -16.65 -12.01
N GLN A 225 -3.95 -17.11 -12.75
CA GLN A 225 -3.77 -18.53 -12.99
C GLN A 225 -3.37 -19.28 -11.73
N ALA A 226 -2.43 -18.75 -10.94
CA ALA A 226 -1.99 -19.36 -9.69
C ALA A 226 -3.15 -19.53 -8.69
N LYS A 227 -4.05 -18.56 -8.59
CA LYS A 227 -5.27 -18.67 -7.75
C LYS A 227 -6.20 -19.79 -8.24
N LYS A 228 -6.40 -19.90 -9.55
CA LYS A 228 -7.19 -21.01 -10.13
C LYS A 228 -6.58 -22.37 -9.84
N ASP A 229 -5.26 -22.44 -9.77
CA ASP A 229 -4.50 -23.64 -9.42
C ASP A 229 -4.49 -23.93 -7.90
N GLY A 230 -5.15 -23.09 -7.09
CA GLY A 230 -5.25 -23.26 -5.63
C GLY A 230 -4.03 -22.81 -4.85
N VAL A 231 -3.16 -21.99 -5.44
CA VAL A 231 -2.00 -21.40 -4.76
C VAL A 231 -2.48 -20.34 -3.76
N ASP A 232 -1.95 -20.37 -2.53
CA ASP A 232 -2.25 -19.37 -1.50
C ASP A 232 -1.50 -18.06 -1.76
N VAL A 233 -1.99 -17.32 -2.75
CA VAL A 233 -1.45 -16.02 -3.16
C VAL A 233 -2.51 -14.94 -3.15
N THR A 234 -2.14 -13.76 -2.68
CA THR A 234 -2.89 -12.51 -2.82
C THR A 234 -2.00 -11.42 -3.40
N CYS A 235 -2.59 -10.32 -3.83
CA CYS A 235 -1.83 -9.19 -4.32
C CYS A 235 -2.54 -7.86 -4.07
N GLU A 236 -1.79 -6.79 -4.21
CA GLU A 236 -2.26 -5.41 -4.12
C GLU A 236 -1.82 -4.61 -5.35
N THR A 237 -2.50 -3.50 -5.59
CA THR A 237 -2.06 -2.47 -6.53
C THR A 237 -2.32 -1.08 -5.96
N GLY A 238 -1.63 -0.07 -6.49
CA GLY A 238 -1.75 1.30 -6.01
C GLY A 238 -2.82 2.12 -6.75
N PRO A 239 -3.43 3.13 -6.09
CA PRO A 239 -4.35 4.05 -6.75
C PRO A 239 -3.76 4.71 -8.00
N HIS A 240 -2.47 5.04 -7.96
CA HIS A 240 -1.79 5.67 -9.08
C HIS A 240 -1.66 4.76 -10.31
N TYR A 241 -1.52 3.44 -10.13
CA TYR A 241 -1.51 2.47 -11.24
C TYR A 241 -2.91 2.23 -11.84
N LEU A 242 -3.96 2.42 -11.06
CA LEU A 242 -5.35 2.28 -11.53
C LEU A 242 -5.87 3.49 -12.29
N ILE A 243 -5.23 4.65 -12.10
CA ILE A 243 -5.72 5.94 -12.61
C ILE A 243 -4.83 6.49 -13.72
N LEU A 244 -3.51 6.36 -13.57
CA LEU A 244 -2.50 6.92 -14.47
C LEU A 244 -1.78 5.85 -15.29
N SER A 245 -1.20 6.26 -16.39
CA SER A 245 -0.33 5.46 -17.25
C SER A 245 0.96 6.22 -17.60
N ASP A 246 1.83 5.64 -18.40
CA ASP A 246 3.03 6.30 -18.90
C ASP A 246 2.73 7.52 -19.80
N LYS A 247 1.50 7.64 -20.32
CA LYS A 247 1.05 8.83 -21.08
C LYS A 247 0.92 10.07 -20.20
N ASP A 248 0.74 9.90 -18.90
CA ASP A 248 0.57 10.99 -17.93
C ASP A 248 1.91 11.52 -17.40
N LEU A 249 3.03 10.88 -17.77
CA LEU A 249 4.36 11.24 -17.31
C LEU A 249 4.73 12.68 -17.70
N GLN A 250 5.44 13.35 -16.81
CA GLN A 250 6.00 14.68 -16.98
C GLN A 250 7.44 14.70 -16.49
N GLU A 251 8.24 15.66 -16.94
CA GLU A 251 9.64 15.87 -16.51
C GLU A 251 9.73 16.37 -15.06
N ASN A 252 9.12 15.62 -14.15
CA ASN A 252 9.00 15.98 -12.75
C ASN A 252 9.12 14.74 -11.85
N GLY A 253 9.91 14.84 -10.79
CA GLY A 253 10.12 13.73 -9.84
C GLY A 253 8.86 13.18 -9.18
N ARG A 254 7.76 13.96 -9.15
CA ARG A 254 6.46 13.46 -8.63
C ARG A 254 5.86 12.30 -9.44
N PHE A 255 6.38 12.03 -10.63
CA PHE A 255 6.00 10.89 -11.46
C PHE A 255 7.00 9.72 -11.39
N LYS A 256 7.99 9.80 -10.49
CA LYS A 256 8.95 8.72 -10.28
C LYS A 256 8.59 7.89 -9.06
N MET A 257 8.15 6.68 -9.30
CA MET A 257 7.87 5.61 -8.32
C MET A 257 8.37 4.27 -8.87
N ASN A 258 8.49 3.25 -8.04
CA ASN A 258 8.86 1.91 -8.43
C ASN A 258 7.94 0.86 -7.76
N PRO A 259 7.21 0.07 -8.55
CA PRO A 259 7.16 0.02 -10.02
C PRO A 259 6.79 1.35 -10.69
N PRO A 260 7.21 1.60 -11.95
CA PRO A 260 6.83 2.81 -12.68
C PRO A 260 5.37 2.74 -13.17
N LEU A 261 4.77 3.89 -13.47
CA LEU A 261 3.52 3.94 -14.23
C LEU A 261 3.71 3.23 -15.56
N ARG A 262 2.93 2.18 -15.81
CA ARG A 262 3.01 1.34 -16.99
C ARG A 262 2.10 1.84 -18.11
N SER A 263 1.97 1.02 -19.16
CA SER A 263 1.11 1.30 -20.31
C SER A 263 -0.38 1.39 -19.95
N GLU A 264 -1.17 1.94 -20.85
CA GLU A 264 -2.64 1.92 -20.75
C GLU A 264 -3.20 0.50 -20.70
N GLU A 265 -2.56 -0.45 -21.41
CA GLU A 265 -2.96 -1.87 -21.40
C GLU A 265 -2.73 -2.49 -20.02
N ASP A 266 -1.61 -2.17 -19.37
CA ASP A 266 -1.32 -2.62 -18.01
C ASP A 266 -2.34 -2.07 -17.02
N LYS A 267 -2.63 -0.76 -17.09
CA LYS A 267 -3.65 -0.12 -16.26
C LYS A 267 -5.01 -0.81 -16.40
N ASN A 268 -5.44 -1.09 -17.64
CA ASN A 268 -6.72 -1.76 -17.88
C ASN A 268 -6.73 -3.18 -17.31
N ALA A 269 -5.64 -3.93 -17.42
CA ALA A 269 -5.53 -5.26 -16.83
C ALA A 269 -5.58 -5.24 -15.29
N LEU A 270 -5.03 -4.21 -14.65
CA LEU A 270 -5.16 -4.01 -13.19
C LEU A 270 -6.62 -3.73 -12.81
N ILE A 271 -7.33 -2.91 -13.57
CA ILE A 271 -8.76 -2.62 -13.36
C ILE A 271 -9.58 -3.91 -13.52
N GLU A 272 -9.34 -4.70 -14.58
CA GLU A 272 -9.97 -6.01 -14.77
C GLU A 272 -9.67 -6.95 -13.58
N GLY A 273 -8.41 -6.95 -13.08
CA GLY A 273 -8.00 -7.73 -11.92
C GLY A 273 -8.74 -7.36 -10.63
N ILE A 274 -9.08 -6.09 -10.44
CA ILE A 274 -9.93 -5.64 -9.34
C ILE A 274 -11.38 -6.11 -9.52
N VAL A 275 -11.91 -6.00 -10.74
CA VAL A 275 -13.30 -6.37 -11.05
C VAL A 275 -13.52 -7.89 -10.88
N ASP A 276 -12.61 -8.71 -11.37
CA ASP A 276 -12.71 -10.17 -11.31
C ASP A 276 -12.22 -10.79 -9.98
N GLY A 277 -11.65 -9.98 -9.08
CA GLY A 277 -11.16 -10.42 -7.77
C GLY A 277 -9.76 -11.04 -7.79
N THR A 278 -9.02 -10.95 -8.89
CA THR A 278 -7.61 -11.35 -8.95
C THR A 278 -6.76 -10.47 -8.04
N ILE A 279 -7.02 -9.15 -8.04
CA ILE A 279 -6.42 -8.17 -7.13
C ILE A 279 -7.42 -7.90 -6.02
N GLU A 280 -7.04 -8.24 -4.78
CA GLU A 280 -7.95 -8.15 -3.63
C GLU A 280 -7.74 -6.93 -2.76
N MET A 281 -6.66 -6.18 -2.95
CA MET A 281 -6.33 -5.05 -2.09
C MET A 281 -5.87 -3.84 -2.89
N ILE A 282 -6.21 -2.66 -2.38
CA ILE A 282 -5.64 -1.39 -2.78
C ILE A 282 -4.74 -0.92 -1.65
N ALA A 283 -3.45 -0.81 -1.93
CA ALA A 283 -2.45 -0.26 -1.02
C ALA A 283 -1.77 0.94 -1.65
N THR A 284 -1.32 1.90 -0.85
CA THR A 284 -0.89 3.18 -1.40
C THR A 284 0.55 3.18 -1.88
N ASP A 285 1.38 2.29 -1.36
CA ASP A 285 2.84 2.42 -1.44
C ASP A 285 3.28 3.85 -1.05
N HIS A 286 2.70 4.34 0.06
CA HIS A 286 3.04 5.68 0.57
C HIS A 286 4.51 5.76 0.91
N ALA A 287 5.30 6.37 0.01
CA ALA A 287 6.75 6.39 0.05
C ALA A 287 7.30 7.83 0.03
N PRO A 288 7.18 8.56 1.15
CA PRO A 288 7.56 9.96 1.25
C PRO A 288 9.08 10.16 1.11
N HIS A 289 9.43 11.29 0.46
CA HIS A 289 10.78 11.78 0.31
C HIS A 289 10.83 13.30 0.52
N SER A 290 12.00 13.82 0.84
CA SER A 290 12.21 15.26 1.00
C SER A 290 12.00 16.01 -0.32
N ALA A 291 11.71 17.31 -0.24
CA ALA A 291 11.59 18.16 -1.42
C ALA A 291 12.88 18.16 -2.25
N GLU A 292 14.06 18.14 -1.61
CA GLU A 292 15.33 18.05 -2.29
C GLU A 292 15.47 16.75 -3.10
N GLU A 293 15.07 15.60 -2.52
CA GLU A 293 15.15 14.30 -3.20
C GLU A 293 14.19 14.19 -4.38
N LYS A 294 13.09 14.94 -4.38
CA LYS A 294 12.05 14.90 -5.43
C LYS A 294 12.15 16.04 -6.45
N SER A 295 13.05 17.00 -6.27
CA SER A 295 13.23 18.16 -7.17
C SER A 295 14.20 17.95 -8.33
N LYS A 296 14.73 16.72 -8.52
CA LYS A 296 15.84 16.40 -9.43
C LYS A 296 15.38 15.84 -10.79
N GLY A 297 14.11 16.09 -11.19
CA GLY A 297 13.49 15.56 -12.42
C GLY A 297 13.23 14.05 -12.34
N LEU A 298 12.88 13.42 -13.46
CA LEU A 298 12.58 11.99 -13.50
C LEU A 298 13.81 11.13 -13.19
N GLU A 299 14.96 11.42 -13.83
CA GLU A 299 16.15 10.57 -13.72
C GLU A 299 16.74 10.53 -12.31
N LYS A 300 16.92 11.70 -11.69
CA LYS A 300 17.74 11.84 -10.47
C LYS A 300 16.92 11.93 -9.17
N SER A 301 15.60 12.08 -9.26
CA SER A 301 14.75 12.03 -8.06
C SER A 301 14.74 10.64 -7.45
N ALA A 302 14.47 10.56 -6.15
CA ALA A 302 14.23 9.30 -5.48
C ALA A 302 12.91 8.66 -5.95
N PHE A 303 12.85 7.32 -5.94
CA PHE A 303 11.63 6.56 -6.21
C PHE A 303 10.66 6.65 -5.02
N GLY A 304 9.41 6.96 -5.28
CA GLY A 304 8.33 6.99 -4.30
C GLY A 304 7.49 8.25 -4.37
N VAL A 305 6.22 8.08 -4.04
CA VAL A 305 5.20 9.13 -3.98
C VAL A 305 4.35 8.94 -2.72
N VAL A 306 3.59 9.98 -2.32
CA VAL A 306 2.68 9.86 -1.19
C VAL A 306 1.26 9.56 -1.67
N GLY A 307 0.52 8.73 -0.93
CA GLY A 307 -0.80 8.24 -1.34
C GLY A 307 -1.86 8.18 -0.25
N LEU A 308 -1.49 8.08 1.03
CA LEU A 308 -2.44 7.84 2.14
C LEU A 308 -3.62 8.83 2.16
N GLU A 309 -3.35 10.12 1.99
CA GLU A 309 -4.37 11.17 2.14
C GLU A 309 -5.31 11.33 0.92
N THR A 310 -5.03 10.63 -0.18
CA THR A 310 -5.79 10.76 -1.43
C THR A 310 -6.39 9.46 -1.92
N SER A 311 -6.04 8.30 -1.33
CA SER A 311 -6.35 6.98 -1.90
C SER A 311 -7.84 6.71 -2.07
N LEU A 312 -8.67 6.92 -1.02
CA LEU A 312 -10.12 6.75 -1.16
C LEU A 312 -10.69 7.68 -2.23
N SER A 313 -10.39 8.97 -2.13
CA SER A 313 -10.95 9.99 -3.03
C SER A 313 -10.56 9.74 -4.48
N ALA A 314 -9.33 9.33 -4.73
CA ALA A 314 -8.83 8.97 -6.06
C ALA A 314 -9.59 7.75 -6.62
N CYS A 315 -9.65 6.65 -5.86
CA CYS A 315 -10.35 5.44 -6.27
C CYS A 315 -11.87 5.65 -6.37
N TYR A 316 -12.48 6.39 -5.44
CA TYR A 316 -13.90 6.72 -5.51
C TYR A 316 -14.22 7.52 -6.77
N THR A 317 -13.42 8.54 -7.08
CA THR A 317 -13.65 9.40 -8.26
C THR A 317 -13.50 8.63 -9.56
N HIS A 318 -12.46 7.80 -9.68
CA HIS A 318 -12.12 7.17 -10.96
C HIS A 318 -12.69 5.76 -11.15
N LEU A 319 -13.04 5.04 -10.08
CA LEU A 319 -13.56 3.69 -10.20
C LEU A 319 -15.04 3.59 -9.83
N VAL A 320 -15.48 4.27 -8.76
CA VAL A 320 -16.86 4.15 -8.28
C VAL A 320 -17.79 5.12 -9.02
N LYS A 321 -17.44 6.40 -9.11
CA LYS A 321 -18.28 7.39 -9.82
C LYS A 321 -18.40 7.09 -11.32
N THR A 322 -17.44 6.41 -11.90
CA THR A 322 -17.48 5.96 -13.30
C THR A 322 -18.21 4.64 -13.50
N GLY A 323 -18.61 3.97 -12.41
CA GLY A 323 -19.36 2.71 -12.46
C GLY A 323 -18.52 1.47 -12.76
N ILE A 324 -17.19 1.54 -12.64
CA ILE A 324 -16.29 0.40 -12.84
C ILE A 324 -16.46 -0.62 -11.71
N ILE A 325 -16.52 -0.15 -10.45
CA ILE A 325 -16.81 -0.96 -9.26
C ILE A 325 -17.88 -0.28 -8.40
N THR A 326 -18.49 -1.04 -7.49
CA THR A 326 -19.38 -0.47 -6.48
C THR A 326 -18.59 0.13 -5.32
N LEU A 327 -19.24 0.97 -4.52
CA LEU A 327 -18.64 1.53 -3.33
C LEU A 327 -18.35 0.44 -2.28
N GLU A 328 -19.23 -0.55 -2.16
CA GLU A 328 -19.04 -1.71 -1.30
C GLU A 328 -17.78 -2.49 -1.69
N LYS A 329 -17.55 -2.69 -3.00
CA LYS A 329 -16.32 -3.33 -3.49
C LYS A 329 -15.08 -2.52 -3.14
N LEU A 330 -15.11 -1.21 -3.25
CA LEU A 330 -13.99 -0.35 -2.84
C LEU A 330 -13.68 -0.52 -1.34
N ILE A 331 -14.72 -0.56 -0.49
CA ILE A 331 -14.55 -0.77 0.97
C ILE A 331 -14.01 -2.17 1.26
N GLU A 332 -14.44 -3.18 0.53
CA GLU A 332 -13.89 -4.53 0.62
C GLU A 332 -12.37 -4.53 0.37
N LEU A 333 -11.92 -3.87 -0.71
CA LEU A 333 -10.50 -3.79 -1.12
C LEU A 333 -9.62 -2.98 -0.16
N MET A 334 -10.17 -1.97 0.52
CA MET A 334 -9.40 -1.06 1.37
C MET A 334 -9.53 -1.35 2.86
N ALA A 335 -10.60 -2.00 3.31
CA ALA A 335 -10.88 -2.17 4.74
C ALA A 335 -10.95 -3.63 5.19
N ILE A 336 -11.59 -4.50 4.40
CA ILE A 336 -11.95 -5.85 4.82
C ILE A 336 -10.87 -6.86 4.43
N ASN A 337 -10.56 -6.97 3.14
CA ASN A 337 -9.59 -7.94 2.62
C ASN A 337 -8.19 -7.81 3.23
N PRO A 338 -7.64 -6.56 3.43
CA PRO A 338 -6.36 -6.38 4.10
C PRO A 338 -6.34 -7.01 5.49
N ARG A 339 -7.38 -6.78 6.29
CA ARG A 339 -7.45 -7.33 7.66
C ARG A 339 -7.59 -8.84 7.68
N ILE A 340 -8.41 -9.40 6.80
CA ILE A 340 -8.58 -10.86 6.68
C ILE A 340 -7.25 -11.51 6.28
N ARG A 341 -6.60 -11.00 5.24
CA ARG A 341 -5.37 -11.60 4.72
C ARG A 341 -4.22 -11.60 5.72
N PHE A 342 -4.04 -10.49 6.42
CA PHE A 342 -2.97 -10.31 7.40
C PHE A 342 -3.37 -10.70 8.82
N ASN A 343 -4.55 -11.31 8.99
CA ASN A 343 -5.09 -11.73 10.28
C ASN A 343 -5.06 -10.60 11.33
N LEU A 344 -5.51 -9.41 10.93
CA LEU A 344 -5.57 -8.23 11.78
C LEU A 344 -6.96 -8.09 12.41
N PRO A 345 -7.05 -7.52 13.62
CA PRO A 345 -8.33 -7.33 14.29
C PRO A 345 -9.23 -6.34 13.53
N PHE A 346 -10.52 -6.60 13.56
CA PHE A 346 -11.55 -5.62 13.27
C PHE A 346 -11.84 -4.85 14.56
N GLU A 347 -11.24 -3.69 14.70
CA GLU A 347 -11.38 -2.85 15.87
C GLU A 347 -12.67 -2.04 15.81
N ASN A 348 -13.09 -1.45 16.96
CA ASN A 348 -14.13 -0.43 16.96
C ASN A 348 -13.58 0.85 16.30
N ALA A 349 -13.58 0.84 14.97
CA ALA A 349 -12.96 1.87 14.16
C ALA A 349 -13.77 2.13 12.88
N PHE A 350 -14.01 3.39 12.57
CA PHE A 350 -14.72 3.80 11.38
C PHE A 350 -14.22 5.15 10.87
N THR A 351 -14.62 5.48 9.65
CA THR A 351 -14.32 6.78 9.05
C THR A 351 -15.56 7.36 8.38
N ALA A 352 -15.68 8.69 8.37
CA ALA A 352 -16.81 9.43 7.82
C ALA A 352 -16.34 10.35 6.70
N PHE A 353 -16.97 10.22 5.53
CA PHE A 353 -16.67 11.02 4.35
C PHE A 353 -17.92 11.72 3.81
N ASP A 354 -17.76 12.95 3.34
CA ASP A 354 -18.70 13.55 2.40
C ASP A 354 -18.27 13.20 0.97
N LEU A 355 -19.00 12.29 0.34
CA LEU A 355 -18.69 11.80 -1.00
C LEU A 355 -19.12 12.75 -2.12
N ASN A 356 -19.88 13.79 -1.81
CA ASN A 356 -20.31 14.82 -2.76
C ASN A 356 -19.37 16.04 -2.78
N GLU A 357 -18.59 16.22 -1.70
CA GLU A 357 -17.62 17.31 -1.63
C GLU A 357 -16.39 16.96 -2.48
N SER A 358 -16.08 17.82 -3.47
CA SER A 358 -14.86 17.71 -4.27
C SER A 358 -13.78 18.68 -3.76
N TYR A 359 -12.55 18.33 -4.03
CA TYR A 359 -11.40 19.18 -3.76
C TYR A 359 -10.32 18.99 -4.82
N LYS A 360 -9.54 20.04 -5.06
CA LYS A 360 -8.35 19.96 -5.90
C LYS A 360 -7.16 19.53 -5.06
N VAL A 361 -6.49 18.47 -5.48
CA VAL A 361 -5.32 17.95 -4.75
C VAL A 361 -4.21 19.00 -4.69
N ASN A 362 -3.91 19.45 -3.51
CA ASN A 362 -2.85 20.41 -3.22
C ASN A 362 -1.89 19.79 -2.18
N PRO A 363 -0.66 19.41 -2.56
CA PRO A 363 0.28 18.79 -1.64
C PRO A 363 0.64 19.64 -0.42
N LYS A 364 0.45 20.96 -0.48
CA LYS A 364 0.69 21.85 0.67
C LYS A 364 -0.25 21.57 1.83
N ASP A 365 -1.43 21.00 1.55
CA ASP A 365 -2.45 20.68 2.55
C ASP A 365 -2.21 19.32 3.20
N PHE A 366 -1.26 18.50 2.71
CA PHE A 366 -0.96 17.19 3.27
C PHE A 366 -0.34 17.29 4.66
N ILE A 367 -0.72 16.36 5.53
CA ILE A 367 -0.10 16.15 6.85
C ILE A 367 1.24 15.44 6.72
N SER A 368 1.35 14.47 5.78
CA SER A 368 2.62 13.84 5.44
C SER A 368 3.71 14.87 5.19
N MET A 369 4.92 14.60 5.64
CA MET A 369 6.09 15.45 5.36
C MET A 369 6.45 15.41 3.88
N GLY A 370 6.29 14.24 3.24
CA GLY A 370 6.42 14.10 1.79
C GLY A 370 5.30 14.83 1.05
N LYS A 371 5.64 15.48 -0.07
CA LYS A 371 4.70 16.28 -0.86
C LYS A 371 4.60 15.85 -2.33
N ALA A 372 5.39 14.87 -2.74
CA ALA A 372 5.39 14.41 -4.12
C ALA A 372 4.23 13.45 -4.38
N THR A 373 3.27 13.87 -5.17
CA THR A 373 2.16 13.05 -5.65
C THR A 373 1.90 13.31 -7.12
N PRO A 374 1.67 12.27 -7.94
CA PRO A 374 1.32 12.46 -9.34
C PRO A 374 -0.06 13.09 -9.51
N PHE A 375 -0.89 13.08 -8.47
CA PHE A 375 -2.25 13.60 -8.47
C PHE A 375 -2.36 15.11 -8.26
N GLU A 376 -1.25 15.83 -8.03
CA GLU A 376 -1.28 17.29 -7.81
C GLU A 376 -2.08 18.02 -8.88
N GLY A 377 -3.07 18.79 -8.44
CA GLY A 377 -3.95 19.58 -9.31
C GLY A 377 -5.15 18.83 -9.88
N MET A 378 -5.26 17.51 -9.69
CA MET A 378 -6.45 16.74 -10.04
C MET A 378 -7.61 17.04 -9.08
N GLU A 379 -8.84 16.95 -9.56
CA GLU A 379 -10.04 17.09 -8.75
C GLU A 379 -10.56 15.72 -8.33
N PHE A 380 -10.70 15.52 -7.02
CA PHE A 380 -11.24 14.30 -6.44
C PHE A 380 -12.48 14.58 -5.59
N TYR A 381 -13.38 13.60 -5.53
CA TYR A 381 -14.56 13.59 -4.68
C TYR A 381 -14.33 12.70 -3.45
N GLY A 382 -14.88 13.10 -2.33
CA GLY A 382 -14.78 12.35 -1.07
C GLY A 382 -13.80 13.00 -0.09
N THR A 383 -14.33 13.89 0.76
CA THR A 383 -13.56 14.54 1.82
C THR A 383 -13.75 13.83 3.14
N CYS A 384 -12.66 13.45 3.80
CA CYS A 384 -12.69 12.86 5.15
C CYS A 384 -13.04 13.91 6.20
N TYR A 385 -14.04 13.62 7.02
CA TYR A 385 -14.48 14.47 8.13
C TYR A 385 -14.07 13.92 9.50
N LEU A 386 -14.03 12.61 9.64
CA LEU A 386 -13.69 11.94 10.89
C LEU A 386 -13.02 10.60 10.61
N THR A 387 -12.00 10.28 11.38
CA THR A 387 -11.53 8.91 11.57
C THR A 387 -11.49 8.63 13.05
N ALA A 388 -12.23 7.60 13.46
CA ALA A 388 -12.38 7.18 14.85
C ALA A 388 -11.71 5.82 15.07
N LEU A 389 -11.02 5.67 16.19
CA LEU A 389 -10.38 4.43 16.64
C LEU A 389 -10.64 4.27 18.15
N ASN A 390 -11.27 3.15 18.53
CA ASN A 390 -11.54 2.79 19.91
C ASN A 390 -12.21 3.92 20.72
N GLY A 391 -13.26 4.54 20.15
CA GLY A 391 -14.05 5.59 20.78
C GLY A 391 -13.35 6.97 20.84
N LYS A 392 -12.25 7.17 20.10
CA LYS A 392 -11.53 8.44 20.03
C LYS A 392 -11.39 8.91 18.58
N ALA A 393 -11.58 10.20 18.35
CA ALA A 393 -11.20 10.81 17.09
C ALA A 393 -9.68 10.82 16.97
N VAL A 394 -9.14 10.18 15.92
CA VAL A 394 -7.72 10.24 15.56
C VAL A 394 -7.47 11.24 14.43
N TYR A 395 -8.53 11.60 13.72
CA TYR A 395 -8.60 12.74 12.80
C TYR A 395 -9.99 13.35 12.82
N GLU A 396 -10.06 14.68 12.78
CA GLU A 396 -11.27 15.50 12.68
C GLU A 396 -10.97 16.73 11.82
N LYS A 397 -11.85 17.00 10.78
CA LYS A 397 -11.76 18.16 9.88
C LYS A 397 -12.33 19.42 10.49
#